data_bc849319cda05aac3090e2e96ddff674
#
_entry.id   bc849319cda05aac3090e2e96ddff674
#
_cell.length_a   1.000
_cell.length_b   1.000
_cell.length_c   1.000
_cell.angle_alpha   90.00
_cell.angle_beta   90.00
_cell.angle_gamma   90.00
#
_symmetry.space_group_name_H-M   'P 1'
#
loop_
_entity.id
_entity.type
_entity.pdbx_description
1 polymer ?
#
loop_
_entity_poly.entity_id
_entity_poly.type
_entity_poly.pdbx_seq_one_letter_code
_entity_poly.pdbx_strand_id
1 'polypeptide(L)'
;DGTLKTVDLTATAGIRYYDNAWLSGEPANRCPVIAPDLSISQAGGSFTTGTTVNVVLTANVNTSTIYYTLNGSTPTTSSASAVGSKSLSITSTTTLKAFVRNTAGTNSAIKTEVYSFSTPTTFTVYFKKPSNWGTAVKIYYWGVTGTAPAVTWPGVAMTLDCGSWYKFT
;
A
#
# COMPACT_ATOMS: atom_id res chain seq x y z
N ASP A 1 21.39 57.96 9.85
CA ASP A 1 20.10 58.11 10.53
C ASP A 1 19.40 56.74 10.58
N GLY A 2 19.63 56.05 11.66
CA GLY A 2 19.09 54.70 11.89
C GLY A 2 17.67 54.74 12.40
N THR A 3 16.73 55.18 11.58
CA THR A 3 15.32 55.03 11.90
C THR A 3 14.96 53.53 11.88
N LEU A 4 14.85 52.99 13.10
CA LEU A 4 14.21 51.69 13.29
C LEU A 4 12.81 51.79 12.74
N LYS A 5 12.59 51.29 11.54
CA LYS A 5 11.25 51.02 11.06
C LYS A 5 10.72 49.81 11.81
N THR A 6 9.87 50.09 12.79
CA THR A 6 9.00 49.04 13.34
C THR A 6 8.10 48.59 12.20
N VAL A 7 8.42 47.48 11.61
CA VAL A 7 7.49 46.77 10.75
C VAL A 7 6.52 46.07 11.70
N ASP A 8 5.26 46.35 11.55
CA ASP A 8 4.21 45.59 12.24
C ASP A 8 4.29 44.13 11.73
N LEU A 9 4.92 43.31 12.55
CA LEU A 9 5.00 41.87 12.37
C LEU A 9 3.70 41.24 12.84
N THR A 10 2.60 41.56 12.22
CA THR A 10 1.50 40.61 12.22
C THR A 10 2.04 39.37 11.55
N ALA A 11 2.41 38.42 12.39
CA ALA A 11 3.11 37.21 11.99
C ALA A 11 2.30 36.43 10.95
N THR A 12 2.45 36.76 9.71
CA THR A 12 2.22 35.81 8.65
C THR A 12 3.40 34.88 8.69
N ALA A 13 3.17 33.63 9.12
CA ALA A 13 4.20 32.62 9.24
C ALA A 13 5.09 32.62 7.99
N GLY A 14 6.38 32.89 8.15
CA GLY A 14 7.36 32.84 7.08
C GLY A 14 8.17 34.10 6.80
N ILE A 15 7.90 35.22 7.48
CA ILE A 15 8.72 36.44 7.30
C ILE A 15 9.88 36.40 8.30
N ARG A 16 11.10 36.38 7.79
CA ARG A 16 12.33 36.49 8.58
C ARG A 16 13.06 37.76 8.22
N TYR A 17 13.50 38.49 9.25
CA TYR A 17 14.39 39.61 9.09
C TYR A 17 15.84 39.16 9.15
N TYR A 18 16.62 39.59 8.21
CA TYR A 18 18.05 39.41 8.22
C TYR A 18 18.73 40.77 8.42
N ASP A 19 19.49 40.88 9.49
CA ASP A 19 20.50 41.89 9.78
C ASP A 19 20.40 43.19 9.00
N ASN A 20 19.62 44.12 9.50
CA ASN A 20 19.61 45.55 9.13
C ASN A 20 19.76 45.94 7.64
N ALA A 21 19.78 44.97 6.74
CA ALA A 21 19.86 45.21 5.31
C ALA A 21 18.52 44.87 4.64
N TRP A 22 17.89 45.83 4.04
CA TRP A 22 16.83 45.60 3.07
C TRP A 22 17.49 45.01 1.82
N LEU A 23 17.51 43.72 1.74
CA LEU A 23 17.93 43.05 0.51
C LEU A 23 16.82 43.19 -0.52
N SER A 24 17.10 43.90 -1.60
CA SER A 24 16.28 43.88 -2.80
C SER A 24 16.41 42.50 -3.44
N GLY A 25 15.48 41.63 -3.13
CA GLY A 25 15.45 40.27 -3.62
C GLY A 25 15.25 39.25 -2.51
N GLU A 26 14.49 38.20 -2.77
CA GLU A 26 14.33 37.11 -1.83
C GLU A 26 15.65 36.34 -1.70
N PRO A 27 16.15 36.09 -0.47
CA PRO A 27 17.28 35.19 -0.30
C PRO A 27 16.93 33.80 -0.86
N ALA A 28 17.83 33.23 -1.64
CA ALA A 28 17.65 31.97 -2.38
C ALA A 28 17.20 30.76 -1.51
N ASN A 29 17.28 30.88 -0.18
CA ASN A 29 16.98 29.81 0.78
C ASN A 29 16.00 30.25 1.88
N ARG A 30 15.10 31.17 1.62
CA ARG A 30 14.14 31.71 2.61
C ARG A 30 13.17 30.68 3.16
N CYS A 31 12.81 29.71 2.39
CA CYS A 31 12.03 28.57 2.83
C CYS A 31 12.73 27.29 2.38
N PRO A 32 12.92 26.30 3.28
CA PRO A 32 13.43 25.03 2.85
C PRO A 32 12.46 24.45 1.80
N VAL A 33 12.99 24.19 0.61
CA VAL A 33 12.21 23.50 -0.43
C VAL A 33 11.96 22.09 0.08
N ILE A 34 10.73 21.82 0.46
CA ILE A 34 10.34 20.46 0.84
C ILE A 34 10.43 19.60 -0.41
N ALA A 35 11.36 18.64 -0.41
CA ALA A 35 11.46 17.68 -1.49
C ALA A 35 10.14 16.88 -1.60
N PRO A 36 9.60 16.69 -2.81
CA PRO A 36 8.40 15.90 -2.98
C PRO A 36 8.66 14.44 -2.59
N ASP A 37 7.75 13.84 -1.84
CA ASP A 37 7.76 12.42 -1.49
C ASP A 37 6.35 11.85 -1.58
N LEU A 38 6.27 10.55 -1.89
CA LEU A 38 5.04 9.77 -2.01
C LEU A 38 4.95 8.77 -0.87
N SER A 39 3.83 8.74 -0.18
CA SER A 39 3.45 7.66 0.74
C SER A 39 2.43 6.73 0.07
N ILE A 40 2.56 5.42 0.29
CA ILE A 40 1.63 4.38 -0.15
C ILE A 40 1.17 3.63 1.09
N SER A 41 -0.14 3.65 1.38
CA SER A 41 -0.71 3.13 2.63
C SER A 41 -0.62 1.62 2.78
N GLN A 42 -0.63 0.89 1.66
CA GLN A 42 -0.57 -0.56 1.62
C GLN A 42 0.54 -0.99 0.67
N ALA A 43 1.55 -1.66 1.19
CA ALA A 43 2.61 -2.26 0.38
C ALA A 43 2.06 -3.40 -0.49
N GLY A 44 2.75 -3.67 -1.58
CA GLY A 44 2.49 -4.82 -2.43
C GLY A 44 2.62 -6.15 -1.68
N GLY A 45 2.14 -7.22 -2.28
CA GLY A 45 2.17 -8.55 -1.69
C GLY A 45 1.27 -9.53 -2.43
N SER A 46 1.04 -10.70 -1.80
CA SER A 46 0.15 -11.74 -2.32
C SER A 46 -1.21 -11.69 -1.64
N PHE A 47 -2.26 -11.72 -2.42
CA PHE A 47 -3.65 -11.61 -2.00
C PHE A 47 -4.49 -12.73 -2.63
N THR A 48 -5.61 -13.05 -2.00
CA THR A 48 -6.56 -14.02 -2.54
C THR A 48 -7.46 -13.38 -3.59
N THR A 49 -7.68 -14.06 -4.71
CA THR A 49 -8.66 -13.64 -5.72
C THR A 49 -10.04 -13.43 -5.09
N GLY A 50 -10.72 -12.35 -5.47
CA GLY A 50 -12.01 -11.95 -4.90
C GLY A 50 -11.90 -11.00 -3.71
N THR A 51 -10.69 -10.73 -3.20
CA THR A 51 -10.48 -9.67 -2.20
C THR A 51 -10.25 -8.31 -2.88
N THR A 52 -10.51 -7.23 -2.15
CA THR A 52 -10.19 -5.87 -2.58
C THR A 52 -9.12 -5.29 -1.68
N VAL A 53 -8.04 -4.83 -2.28
CA VAL A 53 -6.95 -4.12 -1.57
C VAL A 53 -7.14 -2.63 -1.79
N ASN A 54 -7.41 -1.91 -0.70
CA ASN A 54 -7.55 -0.46 -0.75
C ASN A 54 -6.20 0.20 -0.49
N VAL A 55 -5.75 0.98 -1.45
CA VAL A 55 -4.45 1.67 -1.42
C VAL A 55 -4.68 3.17 -1.50
N VAL A 56 -4.07 3.92 -0.60
CA VAL A 56 -4.09 5.39 -0.64
C VAL A 56 -2.68 5.89 -0.97
N LEU A 57 -2.58 6.64 -2.05
CA LEU A 57 -1.39 7.41 -2.41
C LEU A 57 -1.51 8.79 -1.75
N THR A 58 -0.46 9.26 -1.09
CA THR A 58 -0.47 10.57 -0.44
C THR A 58 0.84 11.30 -0.73
N ALA A 59 0.72 12.52 -1.25
CA ALA A 59 1.86 13.43 -1.40
C ALA A 59 2.16 14.09 -0.05
N ASN A 60 3.44 14.25 0.29
CA ASN A 60 3.86 14.93 1.52
C ASN A 60 3.47 16.42 1.58
N VAL A 61 3.16 17.03 0.43
CA VAL A 61 2.58 18.36 0.32
C VAL A 61 1.29 18.25 -0.47
N ASN A 62 0.18 18.66 0.13
CA ASN A 62 -1.18 18.48 -0.40
C ASN A 62 -1.47 19.23 -1.72
N THR A 63 -0.65 20.21 -2.10
CA THR A 63 -0.75 20.90 -3.39
C THR A 63 0.05 20.24 -4.51
N SER A 64 0.82 19.18 -4.19
CA SER A 64 1.60 18.42 -5.17
C SER A 64 0.72 17.46 -5.93
N THR A 65 1.10 17.16 -7.17
CA THR A 65 0.38 16.23 -8.04
C THR A 65 1.05 14.86 -8.03
N ILE A 66 0.25 13.83 -7.78
CA ILE A 66 0.63 12.42 -7.88
C ILE A 66 0.34 11.96 -9.30
N TYR A 67 1.32 11.36 -9.98
CA TYR A 67 1.16 10.67 -11.27
C TYR A 67 1.36 9.19 -11.07
N TYR A 68 0.48 8.35 -11.65
CA TYR A 68 0.53 6.91 -11.43
C TYR A 68 0.10 6.09 -12.64
N THR A 69 0.54 4.83 -12.66
CA THR A 69 0.12 3.78 -13.61
C THR A 69 -0.20 2.51 -12.83
N LEU A 70 -1.10 1.68 -13.37
CA LEU A 70 -1.50 0.40 -12.77
C LEU A 70 -1.06 -0.82 -13.58
N ASN A 71 -0.39 -0.60 -14.69
CA ASN A 71 0.06 -1.63 -15.63
C ASN A 71 1.58 -1.85 -15.60
N GLY A 72 2.28 -1.22 -14.65
CA GLY A 72 3.74 -1.33 -14.52
C GLY A 72 4.54 -0.44 -15.49
N SER A 73 3.89 0.31 -16.39
CA SER A 73 4.60 1.30 -17.19
C SER A 73 5.15 2.44 -16.32
N THR A 74 6.23 3.07 -16.76
CA THR A 74 6.80 4.23 -16.06
C THR A 74 5.83 5.41 -16.16
N PRO A 75 5.35 5.97 -15.04
CA PRO A 75 4.45 7.11 -15.07
C PRO A 75 5.17 8.37 -15.56
N THR A 76 4.43 9.18 -16.32
CA THR A 76 4.84 10.49 -16.85
C THR A 76 3.84 11.55 -16.42
N THR A 77 4.09 12.81 -16.73
CA THR A 77 3.13 13.90 -16.48
C THR A 77 1.86 13.82 -17.33
N SER A 78 1.81 12.91 -18.30
CA SER A 78 0.62 12.58 -19.10
C SER A 78 -0.16 11.38 -18.56
N SER A 79 0.34 10.71 -17.51
CA SER A 79 -0.33 9.59 -16.87
C SER A 79 -1.52 10.04 -16.02
N ALA A 80 -2.33 9.09 -15.56
CA ALA A 80 -3.38 9.35 -14.59
C ALA A 80 -2.82 10.11 -13.37
N SER A 81 -3.56 11.09 -12.87
CA SER A 81 -3.07 11.97 -11.82
C SER A 81 -4.13 12.36 -10.80
N ALA A 82 -3.68 12.81 -9.63
CA ALA A 82 -4.50 13.41 -8.59
C ALA A 82 -3.66 14.40 -7.76
N VAL A 83 -4.31 15.41 -7.19
CA VAL A 83 -3.66 16.39 -6.31
C VAL A 83 -3.80 15.93 -4.85
N GLY A 84 -2.70 15.98 -4.12
CA GLY A 84 -2.62 15.67 -2.68
C GLY A 84 -2.75 14.20 -2.34
N SER A 85 -3.85 13.56 -2.72
CA SER A 85 -4.08 12.14 -2.43
C SER A 85 -4.94 11.43 -3.48
N LYS A 86 -4.82 10.10 -3.54
CA LYS A 86 -5.62 9.24 -4.42
C LYS A 86 -5.89 7.89 -3.77
N SER A 87 -7.15 7.53 -3.65
CA SER A 87 -7.57 6.18 -3.27
C SER A 87 -7.73 5.30 -4.51
N LEU A 88 -7.24 4.08 -4.40
CA LEU A 88 -7.28 3.03 -5.43
C LEU A 88 -7.84 1.76 -4.80
N SER A 89 -8.72 1.07 -5.51
CA SER A 89 -9.23 -0.27 -5.14
C SER A 89 -8.66 -1.28 -6.14
N ILE A 90 -7.75 -2.13 -5.66
CA ILE A 90 -7.05 -3.12 -6.47
C ILE A 90 -7.68 -4.48 -6.22
N THR A 91 -8.19 -5.12 -7.28
CA THR A 91 -8.93 -6.39 -7.22
C THR A 91 -8.31 -7.50 -8.08
N SER A 92 -7.24 -7.19 -8.79
CA SER A 92 -6.52 -8.13 -9.66
C SER A 92 -5.03 -7.83 -9.65
N THR A 93 -4.23 -8.77 -10.13
CA THR A 93 -2.78 -8.61 -10.21
C THR A 93 -2.42 -7.31 -10.93
N THR A 94 -1.73 -6.43 -10.21
CA THR A 94 -1.47 -5.04 -10.62
C THR A 94 -0.06 -4.65 -10.23
N THR A 95 0.65 -3.99 -11.13
CA THR A 95 1.90 -3.31 -10.81
C THR A 95 1.64 -1.81 -10.81
N LEU A 96 1.58 -1.24 -9.62
CA LEU A 96 1.46 0.18 -9.38
C LEU A 96 2.83 0.83 -9.45
N LYS A 97 2.96 1.90 -10.24
CA LYS A 97 4.10 2.82 -10.19
C LYS A 97 3.59 4.24 -10.03
N ALA A 98 4.22 5.02 -9.17
CA ALA A 98 3.79 6.39 -8.93
C ALA A 98 4.95 7.29 -8.49
N PHE A 99 4.82 8.59 -8.78
CA PHE A 99 5.68 9.64 -8.25
C PHE A 99 4.88 10.89 -7.94
N VAL A 100 5.45 11.78 -7.15
CA VAL A 100 4.89 13.10 -6.83
C VAL A 100 5.68 14.18 -7.55
N ARG A 101 4.97 15.16 -8.11
CA ARG A 101 5.54 16.39 -8.65
C ARG A 101 5.04 17.58 -7.86
N ASN A 102 5.96 18.38 -7.32
CA ASN A 102 5.57 19.61 -6.60
C ASN A 102 5.24 20.75 -7.56
N THR A 103 4.73 21.86 -7.03
CA THR A 103 4.36 23.04 -7.81
C THR A 103 5.56 23.75 -8.48
N ALA A 104 6.77 23.52 -7.96
CA ALA A 104 8.01 24.01 -8.56
C ALA A 104 8.51 23.12 -9.72
N GLY A 105 7.81 22.03 -10.03
CA GLY A 105 8.17 21.14 -11.13
C GLY A 105 9.19 20.06 -10.78
N THR A 106 9.56 19.88 -9.51
CA THR A 106 10.48 18.82 -9.06
C THR A 106 9.72 17.53 -8.85
N ASN A 107 10.29 16.40 -9.25
CA ASN A 107 9.72 15.06 -9.09
C ASN A 107 10.35 14.33 -7.91
N SER A 108 9.57 13.50 -7.22
CA SER A 108 10.08 12.48 -6.30
C SER A 108 10.69 11.29 -7.05
N ALA A 109 11.33 10.37 -6.32
CA ALA A 109 11.60 9.04 -6.84
C ALA A 109 10.29 8.31 -7.18
N ILE A 110 10.35 7.41 -8.17
CA ILE A 110 9.23 6.52 -8.50
C ILE A 110 9.17 5.40 -7.48
N LYS A 111 8.02 5.22 -6.83
CA LYS A 111 7.73 4.05 -6.00
C LYS A 111 7.00 3.01 -6.84
N THR A 112 7.32 1.73 -6.58
CA THR A 112 6.74 0.58 -7.29
C THR A 112 6.22 -0.41 -6.26
N GLU A 113 4.96 -0.82 -6.41
CA GLU A 113 4.33 -1.86 -5.61
C GLU A 113 3.68 -2.90 -6.53
N VAL A 114 3.83 -4.18 -6.18
CA VAL A 114 3.26 -5.29 -6.95
C VAL A 114 2.24 -6.00 -6.07
N TYR A 115 0.99 -6.02 -6.51
CA TYR A 115 -0.11 -6.73 -5.88
C TYR A 115 -0.42 -7.97 -6.72
N SER A 116 -0.15 -9.15 -6.18
CA SER A 116 -0.37 -10.44 -6.87
C SER A 116 -1.61 -11.11 -6.31
N PHE A 117 -2.55 -11.46 -7.18
CA PHE A 117 -3.77 -12.16 -6.78
C PHE A 117 -3.75 -13.60 -7.30
N SER A 118 -4.00 -14.55 -6.41
CA SER A 118 -4.08 -15.97 -6.75
C SER A 118 -5.30 -16.62 -6.10
N THR A 119 -5.91 -17.55 -6.81
CA THR A 119 -6.92 -18.44 -6.21
C THR A 119 -6.22 -19.41 -5.26
N PRO A 120 -6.76 -19.63 -4.07
CA PRO A 120 -6.27 -20.70 -3.20
C PRO A 120 -6.36 -22.04 -3.95
N THR A 121 -5.27 -22.76 -3.95
CA THR A 121 -5.30 -24.15 -4.45
C THR A 121 -5.89 -24.99 -3.33
N THR A 122 -7.09 -25.53 -3.53
CA THR A 122 -7.68 -26.52 -2.65
C THR A 122 -7.30 -27.92 -3.14
N PHE A 123 -7.01 -28.81 -2.22
CA PHE A 123 -6.85 -30.23 -2.52
C PHE A 123 -7.79 -31.05 -1.62
N THR A 124 -8.29 -32.14 -2.16
CA THR A 124 -9.16 -33.04 -1.40
C THR A 124 -8.39 -34.31 -1.01
N VAL A 125 -8.39 -34.63 0.28
CA VAL A 125 -7.82 -35.86 0.81
C VAL A 125 -8.93 -36.87 1.00
N TYR A 126 -8.76 -38.03 0.45
CA TYR A 126 -9.65 -39.19 0.65
C TYR A 126 -8.99 -40.21 1.58
N PHE A 127 -9.74 -40.70 2.54
CA PHE A 127 -9.32 -41.73 3.47
C PHE A 127 -10.36 -42.86 3.54
N LYS A 128 -9.94 -44.08 3.26
CA LYS A 128 -10.77 -45.27 3.43
C LYS A 128 -10.67 -45.79 4.85
N LYS A 129 -11.73 -45.62 5.62
CA LYS A 129 -11.77 -46.05 7.03
C LYS A 129 -11.78 -47.56 7.16
N PRO A 130 -10.86 -48.18 7.93
CA PRO A 130 -10.92 -49.57 8.29
C PRO A 130 -12.20 -49.88 9.06
N SER A 131 -12.75 -51.10 8.89
CA SER A 131 -14.01 -51.51 9.53
C SER A 131 -13.96 -51.52 11.05
N ASN A 132 -12.79 -51.76 11.62
CA ASN A 132 -12.55 -51.82 13.07
C ASN A 132 -12.30 -50.44 13.73
N TRP A 133 -12.36 -49.33 12.96
CA TRP A 133 -12.24 -48.02 13.54
C TRP A 133 -13.60 -47.48 13.97
N GLY A 134 -13.59 -46.61 15.01
CA GLY A 134 -14.77 -45.91 15.46
C GLY A 134 -15.38 -44.99 14.37
N THR A 135 -16.49 -44.34 14.69
CA THR A 135 -17.28 -43.56 13.72
C THR A 135 -16.67 -42.19 13.40
N ALA A 136 -15.83 -41.64 14.27
CA ALA A 136 -15.23 -40.34 14.10
C ALA A 136 -13.87 -40.42 13.38
N VAL A 137 -13.80 -39.98 12.14
CA VAL A 137 -12.55 -39.86 11.38
C VAL A 137 -12.13 -38.40 11.36
N LYS A 138 -10.88 -38.16 11.76
CA LYS A 138 -10.30 -36.81 11.80
C LYS A 138 -9.00 -36.75 11.00
N ILE A 139 -8.69 -35.65 10.42
CA ILE A 139 -7.41 -35.34 9.77
C ILE A 139 -6.65 -34.29 10.60
N TYR A 140 -5.39 -34.56 10.85
CA TYR A 140 -4.46 -33.62 11.42
C TYR A 140 -3.37 -33.31 10.39
N TYR A 141 -3.11 -32.04 10.14
CA TYR A 141 -2.08 -31.62 9.19
C TYR A 141 -1.24 -30.50 9.81
N TRP A 142 0.01 -30.42 9.39
CA TRP A 142 0.98 -29.44 9.84
C TRP A 142 1.91 -29.05 8.69
N GLY A 143 2.66 -27.95 8.85
CA GLY A 143 3.64 -27.52 7.85
C GLY A 143 3.02 -27.07 6.52
N VAL A 144 1.74 -26.74 6.51
CA VAL A 144 1.05 -26.25 5.30
C VAL A 144 1.47 -24.82 5.04
N THR A 145 1.98 -24.54 3.84
CA THR A 145 2.26 -23.18 3.39
C THR A 145 1.01 -22.56 2.78
N GLY A 146 0.72 -21.30 3.11
CA GLY A 146 -0.45 -20.58 2.61
C GLY A 146 -1.45 -20.22 3.71
N THR A 147 -2.71 -20.02 3.34
CA THR A 147 -3.79 -19.55 4.24
C THR A 147 -4.59 -20.70 4.87
N ALA A 148 -4.05 -21.92 4.91
CA ALA A 148 -4.74 -23.03 5.57
C ALA A 148 -4.96 -22.72 7.06
N PRO A 149 -6.17 -22.97 7.61
CA PRO A 149 -6.44 -22.76 9.02
C PRO A 149 -5.51 -23.62 9.88
N ALA A 150 -5.02 -23.06 10.98
CA ALA A 150 -4.28 -23.83 11.97
C ALA A 150 -5.18 -24.91 12.57
N VAL A 151 -4.71 -26.17 12.58
CA VAL A 151 -5.43 -27.31 13.14
C VAL A 151 -4.76 -27.74 14.43
N THR A 152 -5.55 -27.77 15.51
CA THR A 152 -5.10 -28.29 16.81
C THR A 152 -5.40 -29.79 16.92
N TRP A 153 -4.53 -30.51 17.65
CA TRP A 153 -4.79 -31.93 17.94
C TRP A 153 -6.12 -32.09 18.71
N PRO A 154 -6.97 -33.06 18.39
CA PRO A 154 -6.79 -34.26 17.55
C PRO A 154 -7.18 -34.09 16.08
N GLY A 155 -7.26 -32.86 15.55
CA GLY A 155 -7.54 -32.64 14.15
C GLY A 155 -8.99 -32.26 13.85
N VAL A 156 -9.27 -32.04 12.57
CA VAL A 156 -10.59 -31.65 12.03
C VAL A 156 -11.34 -32.90 11.57
N ALA A 157 -12.66 -32.95 11.81
CA ALA A 157 -13.49 -34.05 11.35
C ALA A 157 -13.51 -34.13 9.82
N MET A 158 -13.34 -35.32 9.28
CA MET A 158 -13.56 -35.61 7.86
C MET A 158 -15.05 -35.93 7.62
N THR A 159 -15.55 -35.56 6.47
CA THR A 159 -16.93 -35.82 6.04
C THR A 159 -17.01 -37.19 5.37
N LEU A 160 -18.03 -38.00 5.72
CA LEU A 160 -18.32 -39.22 5.00
C LEU A 160 -18.70 -38.88 3.54
N ASP A 161 -18.00 -39.50 2.61
CA ASP A 161 -18.25 -39.32 1.16
C ASP A 161 -19.15 -40.44 0.63
N CYS A 162 -18.66 -41.72 0.67
CA CYS A 162 -19.47 -42.86 0.30
C CYS A 162 -18.91 -44.16 0.98
N GLY A 163 -19.80 -45.03 1.43
CA GLY A 163 -19.43 -46.29 2.05
C GLY A 163 -18.52 -46.10 3.27
N SER A 164 -17.25 -46.48 3.16
CA SER A 164 -16.21 -46.30 4.20
C SER A 164 -15.21 -45.18 3.86
N TRP A 165 -15.47 -44.40 2.79
CA TRP A 165 -14.59 -43.32 2.40
C TRP A 165 -15.02 -42.01 3.05
N TYR A 166 -14.02 -41.29 3.53
CA TYR A 166 -14.14 -39.95 4.09
C TYR A 166 -13.33 -38.97 3.26
N LYS A 167 -13.77 -37.72 3.20
CA LYS A 167 -13.06 -36.65 2.51
C LYS A 167 -12.87 -35.43 3.40
N PHE A 168 -11.82 -34.70 3.11
CA PHE A 168 -11.51 -33.35 3.63
C PHE A 168 -11.06 -32.50 2.46
N THR A 169 -11.65 -31.33 2.31
CA THR A 169 -11.32 -30.34 1.24
C THR A 169 -10.97 -29.01 1.85
#